data_4691f5ac2ea56b85c0b3c17040596b10
#
_entry.id   4691f5ac2ea56b85c0b3c17040596b10
#
_cell.length_a   1.000
_cell.length_b   1.000
_cell.length_c   1.000
_cell.angle_alpha   90.00
_cell.angle_beta   90.00
_cell.angle_gamma   90.00
#
_symmetry.space_group_name_H-M   'P 1'
#
loop_
_entity.id
_entity.type
_entity.pdbx_description
1 polymer ?
#
loop_
_entity_poly.entity_id
_entity_poly.type
_entity_poly.pdbx_seq_one_letter_code
_entity_poly.pdbx_strand_id
1 'polypeptide(L)'
;AGKADVTSLGVKAMDDRTLEVTLEQPVPWFTTMLAWPTLFPVPHHVIAKHGDSWSKPENMVYNGAFVLDQWVVNEKITARKNPKYRDAQHTVLQQVEYLALDNSVTGYNRYRAGEVDLTWVPAQQIPAIEKSLPGELRIIPRLNSEYYNFNLEKPPFNDVRVRRALYLTVDRQLIAQKVLGLRTPATTLTPPEVKGFSATTFDELQKPLSEHVAMAKALLKQAGYDASHPLRFELFYNKYDLHEKTAIALSSEWKKWLGAQVTLRTMEWKTYLDARRAGDIMLSRQSWDATYNDASTFLNTLKSDSEENVGHWKNAQYDALLNQAAQTADATKRNALYQQAEVIINQQAPLIPVYYQPLIKLLKPYVGGFPLHNPQDYVGDAANLLI
;
A
#
# COMPACT_ATOMS: atom_id res chain seq x y z
N ALA A 1 13.24 -18.99 -2.18
CA ALA A 1 14.24 -19.30 -1.16
C ALA A 1 15.01 -20.58 -1.57
N GLY A 2 16.31 -20.66 -1.23
CA GLY A 2 17.14 -21.82 -1.54
C GLY A 2 17.77 -21.85 -2.94
N LYS A 3 17.66 -20.77 -3.72
CA LYS A 3 18.24 -20.69 -5.07
C LYS A 3 19.68 -20.11 -5.11
N ALA A 4 20.14 -19.50 -4.03
CA ALA A 4 21.47 -18.92 -3.92
C ALA A 4 22.07 -19.21 -2.55
N ASP A 5 23.40 -19.29 -2.47
CA ASP A 5 24.12 -19.41 -1.22
C ASP A 5 24.01 -18.11 -0.43
N VAL A 6 23.83 -18.18 0.89
CA VAL A 6 23.77 -16.99 1.76
C VAL A 6 25.07 -16.18 1.73
N THR A 7 26.20 -16.82 1.43
CA THR A 7 27.50 -16.15 1.26
C THR A 7 27.59 -15.28 0.01
N SER A 8 26.65 -15.45 -0.94
CA SER A 8 26.54 -14.57 -2.11
C SER A 8 25.93 -13.21 -1.80
N LEU A 9 25.30 -13.04 -0.62
CA LEU A 9 24.85 -11.74 -0.15
C LEU A 9 26.05 -10.85 0.19
N GLY A 10 26.03 -9.61 -0.26
CA GLY A 10 27.07 -8.61 0.02
C GLY A 10 27.05 -8.12 1.48
N VAL A 11 26.85 -9.01 2.45
CA VAL A 11 26.78 -8.68 3.89
C VAL A 11 27.82 -9.47 4.64
N LYS A 12 28.73 -8.77 5.34
CA LYS A 12 29.84 -9.39 6.05
C LYS A 12 30.04 -8.76 7.42
N ALA A 13 30.10 -9.59 8.48
CA ALA A 13 30.58 -9.17 9.79
C ALA A 13 32.12 -9.09 9.73
N MET A 14 32.66 -7.90 9.87
CA MET A 14 34.11 -7.68 9.88
C MET A 14 34.72 -7.96 11.25
N ASP A 15 33.95 -7.66 12.29
CA ASP A 15 34.23 -7.94 13.70
C ASP A 15 32.90 -7.96 14.51
N ASP A 16 33.00 -8.03 15.85
CA ASP A 16 31.81 -8.08 16.75
C ASP A 16 30.92 -6.84 16.73
N ARG A 17 31.35 -5.76 16.07
CA ARG A 17 30.67 -4.46 16.08
C ARG A 17 30.50 -3.83 14.71
N THR A 18 31.17 -4.38 13.69
CA THR A 18 31.23 -3.81 12.35
C THR A 18 30.59 -4.73 11.34
N LEU A 19 29.50 -4.26 10.72
CA LEU A 19 28.86 -4.91 9.59
C LEU A 19 29.16 -4.13 8.31
N GLU A 20 29.74 -4.80 7.32
CA GLU A 20 29.95 -4.26 5.99
C GLU A 20 28.84 -4.75 5.05
N VAL A 21 28.26 -3.81 4.30
CA VAL A 21 27.27 -4.11 3.27
C VAL A 21 27.79 -3.59 1.93
N THR A 22 27.97 -4.51 0.99
CA THR A 22 28.36 -4.21 -0.40
C THR A 22 27.13 -4.29 -1.29
N LEU A 23 26.78 -3.19 -1.95
CA LEU A 23 25.67 -3.12 -2.89
C LEU A 23 26.15 -3.42 -4.31
N GLU A 24 25.34 -4.08 -5.12
CA GLU A 24 25.63 -4.35 -6.54
C GLU A 24 25.75 -3.07 -7.37
N GLN A 25 25.05 -2.01 -6.94
CA GLN A 25 25.07 -0.69 -7.57
C GLN A 25 24.80 0.40 -6.53
N PRO A 26 25.14 1.68 -6.79
CA PRO A 26 24.77 2.79 -5.92
C PRO A 26 23.26 2.87 -5.71
N VAL A 27 22.82 2.89 -4.44
CA VAL A 27 21.40 3.04 -4.05
C VAL A 27 21.29 4.24 -3.12
N PRO A 28 20.95 5.45 -3.63
CA PRO A 28 20.93 6.68 -2.83
C PRO A 28 20.04 6.64 -1.59
N TRP A 29 19.02 5.79 -1.60
CA TRP A 29 18.06 5.61 -0.50
C TRP A 29 18.36 4.41 0.41
N PHE A 30 19.49 3.72 0.25
CA PHE A 30 19.81 2.51 1.01
C PHE A 30 19.76 2.72 2.53
N THR A 31 20.31 3.83 3.03
CA THR A 31 20.27 4.13 4.47
C THR A 31 18.85 4.29 5.02
N THR A 32 17.93 4.79 4.20
CA THR A 32 16.51 4.90 4.56
C THR A 32 15.84 3.53 4.63
N MET A 33 16.26 2.59 3.78
CA MET A 33 15.76 1.21 3.80
C MET A 33 16.11 0.47 5.09
N LEU A 34 17.22 0.83 5.76
CA LEU A 34 17.63 0.21 7.04
C LEU A 34 16.61 0.40 8.18
N ALA A 35 15.70 1.36 8.04
CA ALA A 35 14.58 1.55 8.98
C ALA A 35 13.42 0.58 8.75
N TRP A 36 13.45 -0.20 7.67
CA TRP A 36 12.38 -1.16 7.37
C TRP A 36 12.53 -2.45 8.17
N PRO A 37 11.45 -2.98 8.79
CA PRO A 37 11.54 -4.14 9.69
C PRO A 37 12.20 -5.38 9.12
N THR A 38 12.13 -5.61 7.81
CA THR A 38 12.77 -6.76 7.13
C THR A 38 14.30 -6.75 7.29
N LEU A 39 14.90 -5.56 7.51
CA LEU A 39 16.34 -5.39 7.70
C LEU A 39 16.74 -5.31 9.18
N PHE A 40 15.80 -5.47 10.09
CA PHE A 40 16.11 -5.48 11.52
C PHE A 40 16.91 -6.74 11.90
N PRO A 41 17.87 -6.63 12.84
CA PRO A 41 18.61 -7.78 13.34
C PRO A 41 17.68 -8.76 14.05
N VAL A 42 17.87 -10.04 13.80
CA VAL A 42 17.12 -11.14 14.44
C VAL A 42 18.02 -11.96 15.37
N PRO A 43 17.50 -12.51 16.47
CA PRO A 43 18.28 -13.21 17.46
C PRO A 43 18.65 -14.63 17.00
N HIS A 44 19.74 -14.80 16.27
CA HIS A 44 20.18 -16.08 15.70
C HIS A 44 20.19 -17.23 16.72
N HIS A 45 20.67 -16.99 17.95
CA HIS A 45 20.73 -18.01 19.00
C HIS A 45 19.35 -18.49 19.44
N VAL A 46 18.33 -17.64 19.41
CA VAL A 46 16.94 -18.00 19.75
C VAL A 46 16.32 -18.78 18.59
N ILE A 47 16.56 -18.33 17.35
CA ILE A 47 16.08 -19.00 16.14
C ILE A 47 16.67 -20.41 16.05
N ALA A 48 17.97 -20.56 16.29
CA ALA A 48 18.63 -21.86 16.29
C ALA A 48 18.04 -22.83 17.33
N LYS A 49 17.57 -22.31 18.48
CA LYS A 49 17.00 -23.10 19.56
C LYS A 49 15.52 -23.45 19.36
N HIS A 50 14.73 -22.51 18.82
CA HIS A 50 13.27 -22.58 18.83
C HIS A 50 12.62 -22.65 17.44
N GLY A 51 13.43 -22.56 16.35
CA GLY A 51 12.92 -22.56 14.97
C GLY A 51 11.84 -21.51 14.78
N ASP A 52 10.75 -21.85 14.09
CA ASP A 52 9.63 -20.95 13.79
C ASP A 52 8.90 -20.42 15.05
N SER A 53 9.13 -21.03 16.20
CA SER A 53 8.56 -20.57 17.48
C SER A 53 9.36 -19.47 18.16
N TRP A 54 10.43 -18.97 17.54
CA TRP A 54 11.31 -17.93 18.12
C TRP A 54 10.58 -16.61 18.43
N SER A 55 9.54 -16.28 17.67
CA SER A 55 8.73 -15.06 17.80
C SER A 55 7.57 -15.17 18.79
N LYS A 56 7.40 -16.33 19.47
CA LYS A 56 6.39 -16.45 20.52
C LYS A 56 6.83 -15.69 21.80
N PRO A 57 5.88 -15.16 22.58
CA PRO A 57 6.18 -14.34 23.76
C PRO A 57 7.22 -14.97 24.71
N GLU A 58 7.12 -16.28 24.93
CA GLU A 58 7.98 -17.03 25.84
C GLU A 58 9.42 -17.26 25.34
N ASN A 59 9.65 -17.10 24.03
CA ASN A 59 10.93 -17.37 23.39
C ASN A 59 11.64 -16.11 22.92
N MET A 60 10.87 -15.06 22.59
CA MET A 60 11.38 -13.87 21.92
C MET A 60 12.29 -13.04 22.84
N VAL A 61 13.38 -12.53 22.29
CA VAL A 61 14.23 -11.51 22.93
C VAL A 61 14.11 -10.19 22.18
N TYR A 62 14.30 -9.10 22.89
CA TYR A 62 13.91 -7.77 22.44
C TYR A 62 15.03 -6.76 22.59
N ASN A 63 15.20 -5.91 21.59
CA ASN A 63 16.06 -4.72 21.62
C ASN A 63 15.25 -3.41 21.49
N GLY A 64 13.92 -3.48 21.32
CA GLY A 64 13.02 -2.35 21.22
C GLY A 64 12.51 -1.83 22.57
N ALA A 65 11.75 -0.73 22.52
CA ALA A 65 11.20 -0.03 23.68
C ALA A 65 10.18 -0.86 24.46
N PHE A 66 9.54 -1.83 23.83
CA PHE A 66 8.54 -2.70 24.44
C PHE A 66 8.90 -4.17 24.24
N VAL A 67 8.42 -5.01 25.15
CA VAL A 67 8.45 -6.47 25.07
C VAL A 67 7.03 -7.00 24.97
N LEU A 68 6.83 -8.02 24.15
CA LEU A 68 5.55 -8.71 24.02
C LEU A 68 5.25 -9.43 25.34
N ASP A 69 4.12 -9.12 25.95
CA ASP A 69 3.67 -9.71 27.20
C ASP A 69 2.62 -10.78 26.95
N GLN A 70 1.64 -10.50 26.12
CA GLN A 70 0.56 -11.41 25.80
C GLN A 70 0.16 -11.28 24.31
N TRP A 71 -0.16 -12.40 23.69
CA TRP A 71 -0.77 -12.45 22.37
C TRP A 71 -1.96 -13.41 22.38
N VAL A 72 -3.17 -12.85 22.39
CA VAL A 72 -4.41 -13.59 22.22
C VAL A 72 -4.88 -13.41 20.80
N VAL A 73 -4.85 -14.48 20.03
CA VAL A 73 -5.17 -14.45 18.59
C VAL A 73 -6.62 -13.96 18.38
N ASN A 74 -6.80 -13.02 17.45
CA ASN A 74 -8.08 -12.37 17.12
C ASN A 74 -8.71 -11.56 18.26
N GLU A 75 -8.00 -11.30 19.34
CA GLU A 75 -8.47 -10.50 20.46
C GLU A 75 -7.55 -9.31 20.74
N LYS A 76 -6.33 -9.56 21.20
CA LYS A 76 -5.40 -8.49 21.55
C LYS A 76 -3.93 -8.92 21.61
N ILE A 77 -3.07 -7.91 21.49
CA ILE A 77 -1.64 -8.00 21.81
C ILE A 77 -1.37 -6.99 22.91
N THR A 78 -0.71 -7.44 23.98
CA THR A 78 -0.24 -6.57 25.07
C THR A 78 1.28 -6.52 25.05
N ALA A 79 1.83 -5.31 25.05
CA ALA A 79 3.27 -5.06 25.13
C ALA A 79 3.56 -4.17 26.34
N ARG A 80 4.59 -4.52 27.13
CA ARG A 80 5.02 -3.75 28.29
C ARG A 80 6.39 -3.13 28.05
N LYS A 81 6.66 -2.02 28.73
CA LYS A 81 7.94 -1.30 28.65
C LYS A 81 9.12 -2.23 28.89
N ASN A 82 10.12 -2.11 28.02
CA ASN A 82 11.39 -2.82 28.15
C ASN A 82 12.38 -1.99 28.99
N PRO A 83 12.68 -2.37 30.24
CA PRO A 83 13.62 -1.62 31.06
C PRO A 83 15.07 -1.70 30.56
N LYS A 84 15.37 -2.64 29.66
CA LYS A 84 16.69 -2.83 29.04
C LYS A 84 16.84 -2.10 27.70
N TYR A 85 15.80 -1.41 27.26
CA TYR A 85 15.89 -0.61 26.03
C TYR A 85 16.91 0.52 26.23
N ARG A 86 17.73 0.76 25.19
CA ARG A 86 18.82 1.77 25.25
C ARG A 86 18.33 3.17 25.67
N ASP A 87 17.07 3.49 25.36
CA ASP A 87 16.43 4.78 25.63
C ASP A 87 15.20 4.64 26.55
N ALA A 88 15.22 3.67 27.44
CA ALA A 88 14.10 3.38 28.34
C ALA A 88 13.71 4.57 29.22
N GLN A 89 14.66 5.45 29.57
CA GLN A 89 14.39 6.64 30.38
C GLN A 89 13.43 7.62 29.69
N HIS A 90 13.41 7.69 28.38
CA HIS A 90 12.53 8.55 27.61
C HIS A 90 11.24 7.85 27.14
N THR A 91 11.10 6.56 27.35
CA THR A 91 9.87 5.82 27.08
C THR A 91 8.91 6.01 28.26
N VAL A 92 7.84 6.77 28.06
CA VAL A 92 6.88 7.14 29.12
C VAL A 92 5.88 6.03 29.37
N LEU A 93 5.29 5.45 28.32
CA LEU A 93 4.26 4.43 28.45
C LEU A 93 4.79 3.17 29.14
N GLN A 94 4.04 2.64 30.09
CA GLN A 94 4.38 1.39 30.78
C GLN A 94 3.86 0.15 30.01
N GLN A 95 2.72 0.31 29.35
CA GLN A 95 2.05 -0.74 28.60
C GLN A 95 1.32 -0.16 27.39
N VAL A 96 1.25 -0.94 26.32
CA VAL A 96 0.45 -0.67 25.13
C VAL A 96 -0.39 -1.90 24.84
N GLU A 97 -1.68 -1.71 24.57
CA GLU A 97 -2.59 -2.77 24.19
C GLU A 97 -3.12 -2.51 22.77
N TYR A 98 -2.96 -3.47 21.90
CA TYR A 98 -3.48 -3.46 20.52
C TYR A 98 -4.66 -4.40 20.43
N LEU A 99 -5.85 -3.86 20.17
CA LEU A 99 -7.07 -4.65 19.98
C LEU A 99 -7.19 -5.08 18.52
N ALA A 100 -7.45 -6.37 18.27
CA ALA A 100 -7.70 -6.90 16.95
C ALA A 100 -9.15 -6.58 16.53
N LEU A 101 -9.35 -5.49 15.79
CA LEU A 101 -10.66 -5.05 15.33
C LEU A 101 -10.68 -5.03 13.79
N ASP A 102 -11.59 -5.79 13.20
CA ASP A 102 -11.79 -5.88 11.74
C ASP A 102 -12.81 -4.87 11.20
N ASN A 103 -13.40 -4.05 12.09
CA ASN A 103 -14.44 -3.09 11.76
C ASN A 103 -14.17 -1.71 12.37
N SER A 104 -14.08 -0.71 11.52
CA SER A 104 -13.80 0.68 11.92
C SER A 104 -14.91 1.29 12.79
N VAL A 105 -16.17 0.88 12.61
CA VAL A 105 -17.32 1.36 13.42
C VAL A 105 -17.19 0.85 14.85
N THR A 106 -16.79 -0.41 15.04
CA THR A 106 -16.53 -0.97 16.38
C THR A 106 -15.42 -0.21 17.08
N GLY A 107 -14.31 0.07 16.39
CA GLY A 107 -13.21 0.89 16.89
C GLY A 107 -13.66 2.29 17.31
N TYR A 108 -14.45 2.95 16.46
CA TYR A 108 -15.01 4.27 16.75
C TYR A 108 -15.93 4.27 17.98
N ASN A 109 -16.79 3.27 18.11
CA ASN A 109 -17.66 3.16 19.28
C ASN A 109 -16.88 2.97 20.58
N ARG A 110 -15.83 2.13 20.57
CA ARG A 110 -14.91 1.94 21.71
C ARG A 110 -14.16 3.23 22.04
N TYR A 111 -13.72 3.97 21.03
CA TYR A 111 -13.08 5.27 21.21
C TYR A 111 -14.01 6.28 21.91
N ARG A 112 -15.26 6.34 21.49
CA ARG A 112 -16.28 7.18 22.13
C ARG A 112 -16.59 6.77 23.57
N ALA A 113 -16.55 5.48 23.84
CA ALA A 113 -16.70 4.93 25.18
C ALA A 113 -15.47 5.16 26.09
N GLY A 114 -14.35 5.65 25.53
CA GLY A 114 -13.10 5.82 26.28
C GLY A 114 -12.31 4.54 26.50
N GLU A 115 -12.61 3.49 25.73
CA GLU A 115 -11.96 2.18 25.85
C GLU A 115 -10.66 2.09 25.05
N VAL A 116 -10.47 2.99 24.07
CA VAL A 116 -9.25 3.09 23.26
C VAL A 116 -8.85 4.54 23.04
N ASP A 117 -7.56 4.81 22.97
CA ASP A 117 -6.98 6.14 22.83
C ASP A 117 -6.72 6.52 21.36
N LEU A 118 -6.58 5.52 20.50
CA LEU A 118 -6.32 5.65 19.08
C LEU A 118 -7.20 4.68 18.31
N THR A 119 -7.85 5.13 17.22
CA THR A 119 -8.61 4.24 16.34
C THR A 119 -8.67 4.75 14.90
N TRP A 120 -9.04 3.86 13.97
CA TRP A 120 -9.39 4.21 12.61
C TRP A 120 -10.76 4.88 12.53
N VAL A 121 -10.94 5.75 11.55
CA VAL A 121 -12.18 6.50 11.35
C VAL A 121 -13.06 5.80 10.31
N PRO A 122 -14.31 5.46 10.63
CA PRO A 122 -15.27 5.01 9.63
C PRO A 122 -15.55 6.13 8.61
N ALA A 123 -15.42 5.85 7.32
CA ALA A 123 -15.56 6.84 6.27
C ALA A 123 -16.88 7.64 6.35
N GLN A 124 -17.99 6.96 6.69
CA GLN A 124 -19.31 7.59 6.82
C GLN A 124 -19.43 8.54 8.00
N GLN A 125 -18.58 8.39 9.03
CA GLN A 125 -18.60 9.22 10.23
C GLN A 125 -17.70 10.47 10.10
N ILE A 126 -16.86 10.55 9.07
CA ILE A 126 -15.92 11.66 8.89
C ILE A 126 -16.61 13.02 8.99
N PRO A 127 -17.71 13.32 8.27
CA PRO A 127 -18.36 14.64 8.34
C PRO A 127 -18.93 14.98 9.73
N ALA A 128 -19.38 13.98 10.47
CA ALA A 128 -19.87 14.15 11.84
C ALA A 128 -18.70 14.35 12.82
N ILE A 129 -17.60 13.62 12.64
CA ILE A 129 -16.40 13.70 13.46
C ILE A 129 -15.70 15.05 13.28
N GLU A 130 -15.57 15.56 12.05
CA GLU A 130 -15.01 16.89 11.76
C GLU A 130 -15.72 17.99 12.54
N LYS A 131 -17.03 17.86 12.75
CA LYS A 131 -17.83 18.83 13.51
C LYS A 131 -17.76 18.61 15.03
N SER A 132 -17.83 17.35 15.48
CA SER A 132 -17.96 17.01 16.91
C SER A 132 -16.64 16.81 17.62
N LEU A 133 -15.59 16.38 16.93
CA LEU A 133 -14.27 16.05 17.46
C LEU A 133 -13.11 16.62 16.62
N PRO A 134 -13.17 17.92 16.22
CA PRO A 134 -12.18 18.48 15.28
C PRO A 134 -10.75 18.44 15.83
N GLY A 135 -10.58 18.51 17.15
CA GLY A 135 -9.29 18.45 17.84
C GLY A 135 -8.73 17.02 17.99
N GLU A 136 -9.51 15.99 17.67
CA GLU A 136 -9.12 14.59 17.82
C GLU A 136 -8.87 13.91 16.47
N LEU A 137 -9.43 14.43 15.39
CA LEU A 137 -9.22 13.91 14.04
C LEU A 137 -7.81 14.22 13.55
N ARG A 138 -7.12 13.19 13.08
CA ARG A 138 -5.78 13.29 12.47
C ARG A 138 -5.84 12.77 11.05
N ILE A 139 -5.45 13.61 10.10
CA ILE A 139 -5.30 13.28 8.68
C ILE A 139 -3.83 13.44 8.37
N ILE A 140 -3.14 12.32 8.15
CA ILE A 140 -1.70 12.28 7.97
C ILE A 140 -1.41 11.83 6.54
N PRO A 141 -0.68 12.62 5.73
CA PRO A 141 -0.22 12.18 4.43
C PRO A 141 0.54 10.85 4.56
N ARG A 142 0.31 9.93 3.62
CA ARG A 142 0.96 8.63 3.59
C ARG A 142 1.43 8.33 2.18
N LEU A 143 2.60 7.75 2.05
CA LEU A 143 3.11 7.27 0.78
C LEU A 143 2.46 5.90 0.47
N ASN A 144 1.20 5.95 0.09
CA ASN A 144 0.39 4.77 -0.24
C ASN A 144 -0.40 5.01 -1.51
N SER A 145 -0.44 4.04 -2.38
CA SER A 145 -1.26 4.01 -3.58
C SER A 145 -2.20 2.83 -3.58
N GLU A 146 -3.46 3.08 -3.86
CA GLU A 146 -4.52 2.08 -4.00
C GLU A 146 -4.89 1.93 -5.46
N TYR A 147 -4.80 0.72 -6.00
CA TYR A 147 -4.97 0.45 -7.42
C TYR A 147 -5.53 -0.94 -7.70
N TYR A 148 -5.93 -1.20 -8.94
CA TYR A 148 -6.42 -2.49 -9.39
C TYR A 148 -5.54 -3.02 -10.52
N ASN A 149 -4.95 -4.20 -10.31
CA ASN A 149 -4.08 -4.87 -11.28
C ASN A 149 -4.89 -5.77 -12.20
N PHE A 150 -4.66 -5.64 -13.49
CA PHE A 150 -5.09 -6.61 -14.48
C PHE A 150 -4.10 -7.77 -14.58
N ASN A 151 -4.58 -8.98 -14.75
CA ASN A 151 -3.77 -10.10 -15.18
C ASN A 151 -3.75 -10.11 -16.72
N LEU A 152 -2.62 -9.73 -17.31
CA LEU A 152 -2.51 -9.54 -18.76
C LEU A 152 -2.44 -10.86 -19.54
N GLU A 153 -2.25 -11.99 -18.85
CA GLU A 153 -2.29 -13.31 -19.47
C GLU A 153 -3.72 -13.85 -19.61
N LYS A 154 -4.69 -13.22 -18.94
CA LYS A 154 -6.09 -13.65 -18.96
C LYS A 154 -6.96 -12.75 -19.83
N PRO A 155 -7.69 -13.33 -20.83
CA PRO A 155 -8.74 -12.57 -21.49
C PRO A 155 -9.81 -12.11 -20.48
N PRO A 156 -10.38 -10.91 -20.64
CA PRO A 156 -10.19 -9.97 -21.74
C PRO A 156 -9.03 -8.99 -21.56
N PHE A 157 -8.23 -9.12 -20.47
CA PHE A 157 -7.23 -8.12 -20.06
C PHE A 157 -5.89 -8.24 -20.78
N ASN A 158 -5.71 -9.23 -21.62
CA ASN A 158 -4.60 -9.28 -22.59
C ASN A 158 -4.72 -8.20 -23.69
N ASP A 159 -5.92 -7.63 -23.90
CA ASP A 159 -6.15 -6.54 -24.86
C ASP A 159 -6.02 -5.17 -24.15
N VAL A 160 -5.06 -4.36 -24.59
CA VAL A 160 -4.83 -3.01 -24.05
C VAL A 160 -6.05 -2.09 -24.23
N ARG A 161 -6.85 -2.27 -25.29
CA ARG A 161 -8.06 -1.47 -25.55
C ARG A 161 -9.11 -1.66 -24.46
N VAL A 162 -9.26 -2.90 -23.96
CA VAL A 162 -10.17 -3.22 -22.87
C VAL A 162 -9.67 -2.58 -21.57
N ARG A 163 -8.38 -2.72 -21.25
CA ARG A 163 -7.80 -2.12 -20.05
C ARG A 163 -7.92 -0.59 -20.06
N ARG A 164 -7.60 0.03 -21.21
CA ARG A 164 -7.74 1.48 -21.40
C ARG A 164 -9.18 1.95 -21.23
N ALA A 165 -10.16 1.21 -21.77
CA ALA A 165 -11.57 1.57 -21.65
C ALA A 165 -12.01 1.57 -20.18
N LEU A 166 -11.63 0.56 -19.41
CA LEU A 166 -11.94 0.51 -17.98
C LEU A 166 -11.19 1.60 -17.21
N TYR A 167 -9.93 1.86 -17.51
CA TYR A 167 -9.10 2.89 -16.88
C TYR A 167 -9.70 4.30 -17.04
N LEU A 168 -10.16 4.65 -18.27
CA LEU A 168 -10.70 5.98 -18.61
C LEU A 168 -12.03 6.29 -17.93
N THR A 169 -12.84 5.27 -17.65
CA THR A 169 -14.20 5.45 -17.13
C THR A 169 -14.30 5.41 -15.61
N VAL A 170 -13.18 5.38 -14.89
CA VAL A 170 -13.16 5.49 -13.42
C VAL A 170 -13.24 6.96 -13.00
N ASP A 171 -14.33 7.35 -12.35
CA ASP A 171 -14.46 8.64 -11.67
C ASP A 171 -13.74 8.60 -10.31
N ARG A 172 -12.43 8.85 -10.36
CA ARG A 172 -11.55 8.80 -9.19
C ARG A 172 -11.96 9.82 -8.13
N GLN A 173 -12.48 10.97 -8.55
CA GLN A 173 -12.92 12.01 -7.63
C GLN A 173 -14.17 11.59 -6.86
N LEU A 174 -15.14 10.99 -7.55
CA LEU A 174 -16.34 10.43 -6.92
C LEU A 174 -15.95 9.37 -5.88
N ILE A 175 -15.10 8.42 -6.26
CA ILE A 175 -14.67 7.33 -5.36
C ILE A 175 -13.91 7.89 -4.16
N ALA A 176 -12.86 8.66 -4.40
CA ALA A 176 -11.96 9.13 -3.34
C ALA A 176 -12.63 10.09 -2.36
N GLN A 177 -13.46 11.02 -2.85
CA GLN A 177 -13.99 12.12 -2.05
C GLN A 177 -15.43 11.90 -1.59
N LYS A 178 -16.28 11.26 -2.40
CA LYS A 178 -17.71 11.07 -2.07
C LYS A 178 -18.02 9.72 -1.48
N VAL A 179 -17.44 8.64 -2.02
CA VAL A 179 -17.67 7.27 -1.54
C VAL A 179 -16.84 6.99 -0.28
N LEU A 180 -15.56 7.35 -0.29
CA LEU A 180 -14.61 7.01 0.78
C LEU A 180 -14.29 8.18 1.71
N GLY A 181 -14.40 9.44 1.23
CA GLY A 181 -14.08 10.67 1.97
C GLY A 181 -12.59 10.85 2.28
N LEU A 182 -12.10 12.08 2.19
CA LEU A 182 -10.74 12.50 2.57
C LEU A 182 -9.58 11.74 1.88
N ARG A 183 -9.81 11.11 0.73
CA ARG A 183 -8.76 10.50 -0.09
C ARG A 183 -8.43 11.40 -1.26
N THR A 184 -7.20 11.30 -1.75
CA THR A 184 -6.76 12.03 -2.93
C THR A 184 -6.93 11.15 -4.17
N PRO A 185 -7.63 11.61 -5.24
CA PRO A 185 -7.73 10.86 -6.48
C PRO A 185 -6.34 10.57 -7.07
N ALA A 186 -6.10 9.34 -7.53
CA ALA A 186 -4.80 8.93 -8.08
C ALA A 186 -4.87 8.75 -9.60
N THR A 187 -3.98 9.43 -10.31
CA THR A 187 -3.78 9.27 -11.76
C THR A 187 -2.45 8.61 -12.09
N THR A 188 -1.53 8.58 -11.15
CA THR A 188 -0.22 7.89 -11.22
C THR A 188 -0.15 6.78 -10.18
N LEU A 189 0.73 5.81 -10.38
CA LEU A 189 1.02 4.79 -9.38
C LEU A 189 1.79 5.41 -8.19
N THR A 190 2.71 6.32 -8.48
CA THR A 190 3.52 7.03 -7.48
C THR A 190 2.72 8.18 -6.86
N PRO A 191 2.58 8.25 -5.52
CA PRO A 191 1.97 9.39 -4.84
C PRO A 191 2.77 10.70 -5.05
N PRO A 192 2.10 11.86 -5.15
CA PRO A 192 2.77 13.14 -5.34
C PRO A 192 3.61 13.61 -4.14
N GLU A 193 3.36 13.04 -2.96
CA GLU A 193 4.10 13.33 -1.72
C GLU A 193 5.48 12.65 -1.66
N VAL A 194 5.82 11.76 -2.61
CA VAL A 194 7.15 11.15 -2.69
C VAL A 194 8.20 12.22 -2.93
N LYS A 195 9.23 12.23 -2.09
CA LYS A 195 10.30 13.25 -2.12
C LYS A 195 10.97 13.31 -3.50
N GLY A 196 10.97 14.51 -4.08
CA GLY A 196 11.61 14.75 -5.37
C GLY A 196 10.82 14.19 -6.57
N PHE A 197 9.66 13.61 -6.37
CA PHE A 197 8.78 13.21 -7.45
C PHE A 197 7.79 14.35 -7.78
N SER A 198 7.63 14.62 -9.07
CA SER A 198 6.57 15.50 -9.57
C SER A 198 5.64 14.66 -10.41
N ALA A 199 4.39 14.53 -9.96
CA ALA A 199 3.41 13.71 -10.67
C ALA A 199 3.21 14.21 -12.11
N THR A 200 3.16 13.27 -13.03
CA THR A 200 2.88 13.57 -14.45
C THR A 200 1.40 13.90 -14.61
N THR A 201 1.13 15.02 -15.26
CA THR A 201 -0.23 15.34 -15.70
C THR A 201 -0.49 14.72 -17.06
N PHE A 202 -1.58 13.96 -17.17
CA PHE A 202 -1.99 13.34 -18.41
C PHE A 202 -3.14 14.15 -19.02
N ASP A 203 -2.89 14.83 -20.15
CA ASP A 203 -3.88 15.70 -20.83
C ASP A 203 -5.18 14.95 -21.12
N GLU A 204 -5.08 13.67 -21.45
CA GLU A 204 -6.24 12.82 -21.68
C GLU A 204 -7.14 12.76 -20.43
N LEU A 205 -6.58 12.63 -19.23
CA LEU A 205 -7.34 12.54 -17.98
C LEU A 205 -7.87 13.89 -17.46
N GLN A 206 -7.45 14.99 -18.09
CA GLN A 206 -8.01 16.32 -17.80
C GLN A 206 -9.33 16.59 -18.56
N LYS A 207 -9.66 15.73 -19.53
CA LYS A 207 -10.90 15.83 -20.29
C LYS A 207 -12.13 15.51 -19.45
N PRO A 208 -13.32 16.02 -19.82
CA PRO A 208 -14.56 15.66 -19.14
C PRO A 208 -14.83 14.13 -19.21
N LEU A 209 -15.47 13.59 -18.20
CA LEU A 209 -15.83 12.17 -18.11
C LEU A 209 -16.65 11.70 -19.33
N SER A 210 -17.48 12.59 -19.92
CA SER A 210 -18.25 12.28 -21.12
C SER A 210 -17.38 11.95 -22.33
N GLU A 211 -16.22 12.62 -22.49
CA GLU A 211 -15.26 12.32 -23.55
C GLU A 211 -14.54 11.00 -23.27
N HIS A 212 -14.16 10.74 -22.02
CA HIS A 212 -13.57 9.45 -21.61
C HIS A 212 -14.52 8.29 -21.92
N VAL A 213 -15.81 8.45 -21.61
CA VAL A 213 -16.83 7.43 -21.92
C VAL A 213 -16.96 7.20 -23.40
N ALA A 214 -16.94 8.27 -24.22
CA ALA A 214 -16.99 8.11 -25.69
C ALA A 214 -15.77 7.36 -26.23
N MET A 215 -14.57 7.72 -25.78
CA MET A 215 -13.32 7.04 -26.14
C MET A 215 -13.34 5.56 -25.70
N ALA A 216 -13.75 5.29 -24.47
CA ALA A 216 -13.82 3.95 -23.91
C ALA A 216 -14.79 3.04 -24.67
N LYS A 217 -15.97 3.55 -25.05
CA LYS A 217 -16.92 2.82 -25.89
C LYS A 217 -16.36 2.50 -27.27
N ALA A 218 -15.62 3.44 -27.88
CA ALA A 218 -14.95 3.22 -29.15
C ALA A 218 -13.89 2.11 -29.04
N LEU A 219 -13.07 2.12 -27.99
CA LEU A 219 -12.08 1.09 -27.71
C LEU A 219 -12.70 -0.29 -27.49
N LEU A 220 -13.78 -0.38 -26.70
CA LEU A 220 -14.49 -1.65 -26.48
C LEU A 220 -15.11 -2.19 -27.78
N LYS A 221 -15.71 -1.33 -28.58
CA LYS A 221 -16.27 -1.73 -29.88
C LYS A 221 -15.18 -2.30 -30.81
N GLN A 222 -14.01 -1.65 -30.87
CA GLN A 222 -12.85 -2.16 -31.60
C GLN A 222 -12.33 -3.50 -31.07
N ALA A 223 -12.50 -3.75 -29.76
CA ALA A 223 -12.13 -5.00 -29.11
C ALA A 223 -13.22 -6.09 -29.21
N GLY A 224 -14.37 -5.80 -29.87
CA GLY A 224 -15.47 -6.75 -30.09
C GLY A 224 -16.53 -6.78 -29.00
N TYR A 225 -16.57 -5.75 -28.12
CA TYR A 225 -17.56 -5.65 -27.04
C TYR A 225 -18.57 -4.53 -27.32
N ASP A 226 -19.84 -4.85 -27.20
CA ASP A 226 -20.98 -3.94 -27.36
C ASP A 226 -22.21 -4.43 -26.55
N ALA A 227 -23.37 -3.85 -26.80
CA ALA A 227 -24.61 -4.23 -26.12
C ALA A 227 -25.04 -5.68 -26.36
N SER A 228 -24.70 -6.26 -27.53
CA SER A 228 -25.01 -7.66 -27.88
C SER A 228 -23.95 -8.63 -27.34
N HIS A 229 -22.71 -8.14 -27.16
CA HIS A 229 -21.57 -8.86 -26.59
C HIS A 229 -20.97 -8.05 -25.43
N PRO A 230 -21.62 -8.02 -24.26
CA PRO A 230 -21.14 -7.21 -23.14
C PRO A 230 -19.85 -7.77 -22.55
N LEU A 231 -18.94 -6.87 -22.18
CA LEU A 231 -17.72 -7.21 -21.45
C LEU A 231 -18.09 -7.85 -20.10
N ARG A 232 -17.54 -9.05 -19.82
CA ARG A 232 -17.79 -9.80 -18.57
C ARG A 232 -16.48 -10.17 -17.91
N PHE A 233 -16.36 -9.93 -16.60
CA PHE A 233 -15.18 -10.31 -15.82
C PHE A 233 -15.48 -10.33 -14.31
N GLU A 234 -14.54 -10.89 -13.57
CA GLU A 234 -14.58 -10.91 -12.11
C GLU A 234 -13.58 -9.91 -11.54
N LEU A 235 -14.00 -9.18 -10.48
CA LEU A 235 -13.17 -8.27 -9.71
C LEU A 235 -13.01 -8.84 -8.30
N PHE A 236 -11.77 -9.04 -7.89
CA PHE A 236 -11.41 -9.63 -6.61
C PHE A 236 -10.83 -8.60 -5.64
N TYR A 237 -11.23 -8.70 -4.38
CA TYR A 237 -10.70 -7.91 -3.29
C TYR A 237 -10.66 -8.72 -1.99
N ASN A 238 -9.75 -8.38 -1.07
CA ASN A 238 -9.76 -8.98 0.26
C ASN A 238 -10.83 -8.32 1.15
N LYS A 239 -11.38 -9.13 2.06
CA LYS A 239 -12.48 -8.71 2.96
C LYS A 239 -12.08 -7.51 3.81
N TYR A 240 -12.65 -6.36 3.49
CA TYR A 240 -12.57 -5.10 4.23
C TYR A 240 -13.61 -4.11 3.67
N ASP A 241 -14.26 -3.32 4.52
CA ASP A 241 -15.39 -2.47 4.14
C ASP A 241 -15.07 -1.40 3.08
N LEU A 242 -13.88 -0.80 3.15
CA LEU A 242 -13.45 0.18 2.15
C LEU A 242 -13.17 -0.46 0.78
N HIS A 243 -12.62 -1.68 0.76
CA HIS A 243 -12.37 -2.40 -0.49
C HIS A 243 -13.66 -2.79 -1.18
N GLU A 244 -14.65 -3.24 -0.40
CA GLU A 244 -15.98 -3.56 -0.90
C GLU A 244 -16.66 -2.33 -1.51
N LYS A 245 -16.66 -1.19 -0.81
CA LYS A 245 -17.22 0.06 -1.33
C LYS A 245 -16.56 0.51 -2.62
N THR A 246 -15.23 0.42 -2.69
CA THR A 246 -14.48 0.76 -3.90
C THR A 246 -14.84 -0.18 -5.05
N ALA A 247 -14.91 -1.49 -4.81
CA ALA A 247 -15.27 -2.48 -5.81
C ALA A 247 -16.70 -2.29 -6.34
N ILE A 248 -17.64 -1.97 -5.45
CA ILE A 248 -19.04 -1.65 -5.81
C ILE A 248 -19.10 -0.39 -6.68
N ALA A 249 -18.36 0.67 -6.30
CA ALA A 249 -18.32 1.92 -7.06
C ALA A 249 -17.77 1.68 -8.48
N LEU A 250 -16.62 1.03 -8.61
CA LEU A 250 -16.00 0.68 -9.90
C LEU A 250 -16.96 -0.16 -10.78
N SER A 251 -17.53 -1.21 -10.22
CA SER A 251 -18.47 -2.08 -10.91
C SER A 251 -19.70 -1.30 -11.39
N SER A 252 -20.21 -0.40 -10.58
CA SER A 252 -21.39 0.43 -10.91
C SER A 252 -21.08 1.41 -12.04
N GLU A 253 -19.91 2.04 -12.04
CA GLU A 253 -19.46 2.93 -13.11
C GLU A 253 -19.26 2.20 -14.43
N TRP A 254 -18.57 1.05 -14.43
CA TRP A 254 -18.37 0.26 -15.63
C TRP A 254 -19.68 -0.29 -16.19
N LYS A 255 -20.62 -0.69 -15.31
CA LYS A 255 -21.98 -1.06 -15.74
C LYS A 255 -22.71 0.12 -16.37
N LYS A 256 -22.70 1.28 -15.70
CA LYS A 256 -23.37 2.51 -16.15
C LYS A 256 -22.86 3.02 -17.50
N TRP A 257 -21.56 3.09 -17.64
CA TRP A 257 -20.94 3.75 -18.78
C TRP A 257 -20.66 2.82 -19.95
N LEU A 258 -20.31 1.58 -19.68
CA LEU A 258 -19.83 0.62 -20.66
C LEU A 258 -20.76 -0.59 -20.86
N GLY A 259 -21.79 -0.77 -20.02
CA GLY A 259 -22.62 -1.96 -20.02
C GLY A 259 -21.88 -3.21 -19.53
N ALA A 260 -20.73 -3.06 -18.88
CA ALA A 260 -19.94 -4.18 -18.38
C ALA A 260 -20.67 -4.95 -17.28
N GLN A 261 -20.50 -6.26 -17.25
CA GLN A 261 -21.05 -7.16 -16.26
C GLN A 261 -19.91 -7.66 -15.35
N VAL A 262 -19.82 -7.07 -14.16
CA VAL A 262 -18.74 -7.34 -13.20
C VAL A 262 -19.26 -8.20 -12.06
N THR A 263 -18.65 -9.35 -11.84
CA THR A 263 -18.90 -10.19 -10.67
C THR A 263 -17.88 -9.85 -9.58
N LEU A 264 -18.37 -9.40 -8.43
CA LEU A 264 -17.53 -9.10 -7.27
C LEU A 264 -17.21 -10.37 -6.49
N ARG A 265 -15.93 -10.57 -6.15
CA ARG A 265 -15.42 -11.71 -5.38
C ARG A 265 -14.61 -11.20 -4.19
N THR A 266 -14.99 -11.58 -3.00
CA THR A 266 -14.22 -11.31 -1.79
C THR A 266 -13.54 -12.57 -1.27
N MET A 267 -12.34 -12.42 -0.71
CA MET A 267 -11.56 -13.50 -0.11
C MET A 267 -10.97 -13.04 1.23
N GLU A 268 -10.67 -14.00 2.10
CA GLU A 268 -9.83 -13.78 3.27
C GLU A 268 -8.40 -13.41 2.81
N TRP A 269 -7.67 -12.63 3.62
CA TRP A 269 -6.41 -12.00 3.22
C TRP A 269 -5.35 -13.00 2.72
N LYS A 270 -5.09 -14.08 3.48
CA LYS A 270 -4.10 -15.06 3.10
C LYS A 270 -4.47 -15.78 1.81
N THR A 271 -5.70 -16.25 1.70
CA THR A 271 -6.24 -16.90 0.49
C THR A 271 -6.15 -15.97 -0.72
N TYR A 272 -6.44 -14.67 -0.51
CA TYR A 272 -6.34 -13.66 -1.55
C TYR A 272 -4.91 -13.48 -2.07
N LEU A 273 -3.91 -13.43 -1.18
CA LEU A 273 -2.51 -13.32 -1.55
C LEU A 273 -2.03 -14.55 -2.33
N ASP A 274 -2.40 -15.73 -1.86
CA ASP A 274 -2.03 -17.00 -2.51
C ASP A 274 -2.63 -17.09 -3.92
N ALA A 275 -3.92 -16.75 -4.10
CA ALA A 275 -4.59 -16.75 -5.40
C ALA A 275 -3.99 -15.70 -6.37
N ARG A 276 -3.59 -14.52 -5.87
CA ARG A 276 -2.90 -13.51 -6.68
C ARG A 276 -1.54 -14.02 -7.19
N ARG A 277 -0.73 -14.60 -6.31
CA ARG A 277 0.59 -15.15 -6.66
C ARG A 277 0.49 -16.34 -7.62
N ALA A 278 -0.56 -17.15 -7.48
CA ALA A 278 -0.85 -18.25 -8.40
C ALA A 278 -1.32 -17.78 -9.79
N GLY A 279 -1.61 -16.47 -9.97
CA GLY A 279 -2.16 -15.94 -11.22
C GLY A 279 -3.63 -16.33 -11.46
N ASP A 280 -4.37 -16.77 -10.44
CA ASP A 280 -5.76 -17.21 -10.59
C ASP A 280 -6.73 -16.04 -10.78
N ILE A 281 -6.38 -14.87 -10.28
CA ILE A 281 -7.21 -13.66 -10.30
C ILE A 281 -6.98 -12.87 -11.59
N MET A 282 -8.08 -12.46 -12.24
CA MET A 282 -8.02 -11.70 -13.50
C MET A 282 -7.98 -10.18 -13.29
N LEU A 283 -8.65 -9.64 -12.28
CA LEU A 283 -8.58 -8.24 -11.84
C LEU A 283 -8.56 -8.20 -10.34
N SER A 284 -7.48 -7.72 -9.75
CA SER A 284 -7.25 -7.72 -8.31
C SER A 284 -7.06 -6.33 -7.74
N ARG A 285 -7.69 -6.07 -6.60
CA ARG A 285 -7.35 -4.91 -5.77
C ARG A 285 -5.92 -5.02 -5.23
N GLN A 286 -5.18 -3.94 -5.21
CA GLN A 286 -3.88 -3.88 -4.55
C GLN A 286 -3.64 -2.50 -3.94
N SER A 287 -2.83 -2.48 -2.87
CA SER A 287 -2.22 -1.24 -2.39
C SER A 287 -0.74 -1.46 -2.18
N TRP A 288 0.00 -0.38 -2.29
CA TRP A 288 1.43 -0.36 -2.01
C TRP A 288 1.77 0.79 -1.07
N ASP A 289 2.47 0.44 -0.01
CA ASP A 289 3.06 1.40 0.93
C ASP A 289 4.55 1.54 0.64
N ALA A 290 5.03 2.77 0.61
CA ALA A 290 6.44 3.01 0.39
C ALA A 290 7.30 2.38 1.49
N THR A 291 8.23 1.54 1.11
CA THR A 291 9.26 1.01 2.02
C THR A 291 10.39 2.00 2.26
N TYR A 292 10.55 2.95 1.33
CA TYR A 292 11.48 4.08 1.40
C TYR A 292 10.94 5.24 0.57
N ASN A 293 11.37 6.47 0.86
CA ASN A 293 10.83 7.66 0.21
C ASN A 293 11.53 7.97 -1.13
N ASP A 294 11.22 7.18 -2.15
CA ASP A 294 11.61 7.36 -3.55
C ASP A 294 10.57 6.68 -4.45
N ALA A 295 10.36 7.20 -5.67
CA ALA A 295 9.35 6.68 -6.60
C ALA A 295 9.58 5.21 -7.01
N SER A 296 10.84 4.77 -6.98
CA SER A 296 11.19 3.39 -7.34
C SER A 296 10.50 2.35 -6.45
N THR A 297 10.13 2.68 -5.19
CA THR A 297 9.41 1.74 -4.33
C THR A 297 8.05 1.34 -4.90
N PHE A 298 7.40 2.23 -5.66
CA PHE A 298 6.14 1.97 -6.37
C PHE A 298 6.41 1.37 -7.75
N LEU A 299 7.25 2.01 -8.53
CA LEU A 299 7.47 1.65 -9.92
C LEU A 299 8.14 0.27 -10.09
N ASN A 300 9.05 -0.12 -9.21
CA ASN A 300 9.69 -1.43 -9.26
C ASN A 300 8.71 -2.60 -9.07
N THR A 301 7.51 -2.36 -8.50
CA THR A 301 6.48 -3.40 -8.38
C THR A 301 5.98 -3.90 -9.75
N LEU A 302 6.17 -3.11 -10.81
CA LEU A 302 5.75 -3.43 -12.17
C LEU A 302 6.88 -3.85 -13.11
N LYS A 303 8.14 -3.90 -12.65
CA LYS A 303 9.22 -4.44 -13.48
C LYS A 303 8.91 -5.86 -13.93
N SER A 304 9.36 -6.21 -15.13
CA SER A 304 9.08 -7.52 -15.74
C SER A 304 9.57 -8.71 -14.92
N ASP A 305 10.59 -8.50 -14.07
CA ASP A 305 11.21 -9.50 -13.18
C ASP A 305 10.76 -9.39 -11.72
N SER A 306 9.85 -8.49 -11.40
CA SER A 306 9.36 -8.28 -10.03
C SER A 306 8.35 -9.35 -9.62
N GLU A 307 8.52 -9.94 -8.44
CA GLU A 307 7.54 -10.87 -7.83
C GLU A 307 6.22 -10.18 -7.47
N GLU A 308 6.24 -8.84 -7.34
CA GLU A 308 5.03 -8.03 -7.07
C GLU A 308 4.22 -7.73 -8.34
N ASN A 309 4.79 -8.00 -9.53
CA ASN A 309 4.13 -7.84 -10.81
C ASN A 309 3.13 -8.99 -11.09
N VAL A 310 2.13 -9.10 -10.23
CA VAL A 310 1.09 -10.15 -10.30
C VAL A 310 0.20 -10.06 -11.55
N GLY A 311 0.30 -8.97 -12.30
CA GLY A 311 -0.37 -8.77 -13.58
C GLY A 311 0.40 -9.36 -14.76
N HIS A 312 1.62 -9.84 -14.55
CA HIS A 312 2.53 -10.39 -15.56
C HIS A 312 2.80 -9.44 -16.73
N TRP A 313 2.71 -8.13 -16.47
CA TRP A 313 3.02 -7.12 -17.47
C TRP A 313 4.51 -7.10 -17.78
N LYS A 314 4.87 -7.02 -19.06
CA LYS A 314 6.25 -6.95 -19.53
C LYS A 314 6.42 -5.78 -20.49
N ASN A 315 7.39 -4.91 -20.20
CA ASN A 315 7.72 -3.78 -21.05
C ASN A 315 9.20 -3.43 -20.94
N ALA A 316 9.98 -3.76 -21.96
CA ALA A 316 11.44 -3.56 -21.97
C ALA A 316 11.85 -2.08 -21.87
N GLN A 317 11.05 -1.15 -22.41
CA GLN A 317 11.32 0.28 -22.30
C GLN A 317 11.12 0.78 -20.88
N TYR A 318 10.05 0.30 -20.22
CA TYR A 318 9.80 0.58 -18.79
C TYR A 318 10.94 0.08 -17.90
N ASP A 319 11.35 -1.17 -18.09
CA ASP A 319 12.44 -1.78 -17.32
C ASP A 319 13.77 -1.02 -17.54
N ALA A 320 14.05 -0.61 -18.78
CA ALA A 320 15.24 0.18 -19.10
C ALA A 320 15.24 1.55 -18.40
N LEU A 321 14.09 2.24 -18.35
CA LEU A 321 13.96 3.52 -17.64
C LEU A 321 14.24 3.37 -16.14
N LEU A 322 13.70 2.33 -15.50
CA LEU A 322 13.93 2.09 -14.07
C LEU A 322 15.36 1.68 -13.76
N ASN A 323 15.97 0.85 -14.62
CA ASN A 323 17.39 0.49 -14.48
C ASN A 323 18.30 1.71 -14.64
N GLN A 324 18.00 2.62 -15.57
CA GLN A 324 18.72 3.89 -15.73
C GLN A 324 18.50 4.81 -14.52
N ALA A 325 17.26 4.88 -14.00
CA ALA A 325 16.95 5.69 -12.82
C ALA A 325 17.73 5.21 -11.58
N ALA A 326 17.85 3.90 -11.40
CA ALA A 326 18.61 3.31 -10.29
C ALA A 326 20.10 3.74 -10.31
N GLN A 327 20.69 3.93 -11.49
CA GLN A 327 22.08 4.38 -11.67
C GLN A 327 22.23 5.90 -11.69
N THR A 328 21.12 6.66 -11.63
CA THR A 328 21.14 8.12 -11.74
C THR A 328 21.14 8.76 -10.36
N ALA A 329 22.28 9.28 -9.91
CA ALA A 329 22.41 9.98 -8.61
C ALA A 329 21.68 11.33 -8.58
N ASP A 330 21.64 12.05 -9.71
CA ASP A 330 20.93 13.32 -9.84
C ASP A 330 19.42 13.14 -9.71
N ALA A 331 18.84 13.72 -8.67
CA ALA A 331 17.42 13.55 -8.33
C ALA A 331 16.49 14.10 -9.43
N THR A 332 16.85 15.19 -10.11
CA THR A 332 16.03 15.78 -11.16
C THR A 332 15.99 14.90 -12.40
N LYS A 333 17.15 14.41 -12.83
CA LYS A 333 17.24 13.48 -13.96
C LYS A 333 16.53 12.16 -13.65
N ARG A 334 16.70 11.66 -12.43
CA ARG A 334 16.01 10.44 -11.97
C ARG A 334 14.49 10.61 -11.98
N ASN A 335 14.00 11.76 -11.49
CA ASN A 335 12.56 12.07 -11.54
C ASN A 335 12.02 12.10 -12.97
N ALA A 336 12.76 12.67 -13.93
CA ALA A 336 12.36 12.68 -15.33
C ALA A 336 12.22 11.25 -15.93
N LEU A 337 13.05 10.31 -15.49
CA LEU A 337 12.93 8.90 -15.89
C LEU A 337 11.68 8.25 -15.27
N TYR A 338 11.39 8.54 -14.02
CA TYR A 338 10.16 8.06 -13.37
C TYR A 338 8.90 8.61 -14.02
N GLN A 339 8.90 9.89 -14.41
CA GLN A 339 7.79 10.48 -15.16
C GLN A 339 7.57 9.77 -16.51
N GLN A 340 8.63 9.43 -17.23
CA GLN A 340 8.51 8.66 -18.47
C GLN A 340 7.96 7.25 -18.20
N ALA A 341 8.34 6.61 -17.11
CA ALA A 341 7.80 5.32 -16.70
C ALA A 341 6.29 5.41 -16.41
N GLU A 342 5.83 6.44 -15.71
CA GLU A 342 4.40 6.69 -15.45
C GLU A 342 3.60 6.95 -16.74
N VAL A 343 4.20 7.59 -17.74
CA VAL A 343 3.57 7.75 -19.07
C VAL A 343 3.32 6.39 -19.73
N ILE A 344 4.27 5.45 -19.64
CA ILE A 344 4.10 4.09 -20.17
C ILE A 344 2.99 3.36 -19.41
N ILE A 345 2.93 3.46 -18.07
CA ILE A 345 1.84 2.90 -17.27
C ILE A 345 0.49 3.45 -17.74
N ASN A 346 0.38 4.77 -17.89
CA ASN A 346 -0.85 5.38 -18.37
C ASN A 346 -1.25 4.86 -19.75
N GLN A 347 -0.34 4.79 -20.72
CA GLN A 347 -0.61 4.34 -22.08
C GLN A 347 -0.99 2.86 -22.18
N GLN A 348 -0.32 2.00 -21.41
CA GLN A 348 -0.50 0.55 -21.45
C GLN A 348 -1.57 0.03 -20.48
N ALA A 349 -1.93 0.85 -19.48
CA ALA A 349 -2.88 0.53 -18.42
C ALA A 349 -2.72 -0.90 -17.86
N PRO A 350 -1.54 -1.29 -17.35
CA PRO A 350 -1.38 -2.59 -16.69
C PRO A 350 -2.18 -2.64 -15.37
N LEU A 351 -2.48 -1.48 -14.81
CA LEU A 351 -3.28 -1.29 -13.61
C LEU A 351 -4.10 0.00 -13.69
N ILE A 352 -5.02 0.17 -12.74
CA ILE A 352 -5.83 1.38 -12.57
C ILE A 352 -5.49 1.99 -11.21
N PRO A 353 -4.74 3.10 -11.12
CA PRO A 353 -4.64 3.89 -9.91
C PRO A 353 -6.02 4.49 -9.58
N VAL A 354 -6.44 4.44 -8.31
CA VAL A 354 -7.76 4.92 -7.91
C VAL A 354 -7.66 6.08 -6.93
N TYR A 355 -6.92 5.89 -5.83
CA TYR A 355 -6.70 6.95 -4.84
C TYR A 355 -5.41 6.73 -4.04
N TYR A 356 -4.90 7.81 -3.46
CA TYR A 356 -3.88 7.77 -2.43
C TYR A 356 -4.57 7.82 -1.07
N GLN A 357 -4.16 6.92 -0.18
CA GLN A 357 -4.80 6.74 1.11
C GLN A 357 -4.01 7.43 2.23
N PRO A 358 -4.52 8.51 2.82
CA PRO A 358 -3.95 9.07 4.04
C PRO A 358 -4.24 8.18 5.24
N LEU A 359 -3.47 8.33 6.31
CA LEU A 359 -3.86 7.85 7.63
C LEU A 359 -4.94 8.77 8.19
N ILE A 360 -6.13 8.23 8.44
CA ILE A 360 -7.24 8.95 9.06
C ILE A 360 -7.53 8.27 10.39
N LYS A 361 -7.16 8.92 11.49
CA LYS A 361 -7.27 8.37 12.85
C LYS A 361 -7.95 9.36 13.79
N LEU A 362 -8.60 8.83 14.80
CA LEU A 362 -8.93 9.55 16.01
C LEU A 362 -7.87 9.29 17.06
N LEU A 363 -7.41 10.35 17.69
CA LEU A 363 -6.40 10.34 18.74
C LEU A 363 -6.89 11.19 19.90
N LYS A 364 -6.90 10.64 21.12
CA LYS A 364 -7.30 11.38 22.34
C LYS A 364 -6.40 12.59 22.54
N PRO A 365 -6.95 13.75 22.99
CA PRO A 365 -6.19 15.00 23.11
C PRO A 365 -5.02 14.92 24.09
N TYR A 366 -5.09 14.02 25.08
CA TYR A 366 -4.03 13.81 26.07
C TYR A 366 -2.88 12.94 25.56
N VAL A 367 -3.01 12.30 24.38
CA VAL A 367 -1.93 11.52 23.78
C VAL A 367 -1.02 12.45 22.98
N GLY A 368 0.18 12.67 23.49
CA GLY A 368 1.25 13.43 22.82
C GLY A 368 2.21 12.52 22.05
N GLY A 369 3.18 13.13 21.38
CA GLY A 369 4.27 12.41 20.69
C GLY A 369 3.88 11.63 19.43
N PHE A 370 2.62 11.68 19.00
CA PHE A 370 2.18 10.98 17.79
C PHE A 370 2.77 11.66 16.53
N PRO A 371 3.43 10.90 15.63
CA PRO A 371 4.12 11.47 14.47
C PRO A 371 3.12 11.92 13.40
N LEU A 372 2.80 13.21 13.36
CA LEU A 372 1.84 13.80 12.41
C LEU A 372 2.40 14.06 11.01
N HIS A 373 3.71 13.97 10.83
CA HIS A 373 4.39 14.39 9.60
C HIS A 373 5.29 13.31 8.98
N ASN A 374 5.20 12.06 9.47
CA ASN A 374 5.93 10.95 8.89
C ASN A 374 5.05 10.19 7.90
N PRO A 375 5.18 10.39 6.58
CA PRO A 375 4.32 9.75 5.58
C PRO A 375 4.61 8.24 5.43
N GLN A 376 5.66 7.72 6.07
CA GLN A 376 6.03 6.30 6.07
C GLN A 376 5.63 5.58 7.36
N ASP A 377 5.19 6.30 8.40
CA ASP A 377 4.76 5.73 9.65
C ASP A 377 3.25 5.52 9.67
N TYR A 378 2.81 4.30 9.47
CA TYR A 378 1.39 3.93 9.48
C TYR A 378 0.94 3.21 10.75
N VAL A 379 1.82 2.89 11.66
CA VAL A 379 1.47 2.24 12.94
C VAL A 379 1.52 3.22 14.10
N GLY A 380 2.38 4.22 14.02
CA GLY A 380 2.78 5.07 15.14
C GLY A 380 3.81 4.34 16.03
N ASP A 381 4.89 5.00 16.33
CA ASP A 381 5.90 4.45 17.25
C ASP A 381 5.47 4.69 18.69
N ALA A 382 4.99 3.64 19.36
CA ALA A 382 4.57 3.71 20.76
C ALA A 382 5.69 4.16 21.71
N ALA A 383 6.96 4.04 21.31
CA ALA A 383 8.09 4.52 22.09
C ALA A 383 8.10 6.05 22.26
N ASN A 384 7.54 6.76 21.29
CA ASN A 384 7.47 8.22 21.27
C ASN A 384 6.16 8.79 21.82
N LEU A 385 5.17 7.94 22.13
CA LEU A 385 3.90 8.40 22.66
C LEU A 385 4.03 8.84 24.12
N LEU A 386 3.30 9.90 24.45
CA LEU A 386 3.21 10.50 25.78
C LEU A 386 1.73 10.53 26.20
N ILE A 387 1.43 10.17 27.44
CA ILE A 387 0.10 10.31 28.05
C ILE A 387 0.23 11.07 29.34
#